data_2abf4d75dd2d12bc61714bb32a92cf08
#
_entry.id   2abf4d75dd2d12bc61714bb32a92cf08
#
_cell.length_a   1.000
_cell.length_b   1.000
_cell.length_c   1.000
_cell.angle_alpha   90.00
_cell.angle_beta   90.00
_cell.angle_gamma   90.00
#
_symmetry.space_group_name_H-M   'P 1'
#
loop_
_entity.id
_entity.type
_entity.pdbx_description
1 polymer ?
#
loop_
_entity_poly.entity_id
_entity_poly.type
_entity_poly.pdbx_seq_one_letter_code
_entity_poly.pdbx_strand_id
1 'polypeptide(L)'
;MVKQTTRDRMIEKASQLIREYGYQNIPLRKLASLLGVTTGAFYKAFENKEDLYYQVCLLENQSQLRRLEEQYLDGVSDPLDCIWQIGLFLLSEYESNSRMMDFLFFSPVAIEAYRRGELLEIGNKTVAYLDRLPIESQKEKKILLLKLDTFITGYGHFIAKGLEPFDEEVYRSMFNDLLG
;
A
#
# COMPACT_ATOMS: atom_id res chain seq x y z
N MET A 1 3.19 28.45 1.80
CA MET A 1 3.77 27.32 1.01
C MET A 1 5.06 26.91 1.70
N VAL A 2 5.14 25.71 2.25
CA VAL A 2 6.38 25.15 2.79
C VAL A 2 7.33 24.89 1.62
N LYS A 3 8.54 25.42 1.69
CA LYS A 3 9.54 25.23 0.63
C LYS A 3 9.99 23.78 0.62
N GLN A 4 9.68 23.05 -0.43
CA GLN A 4 10.07 21.64 -0.62
C GLN A 4 11.59 21.49 -0.54
N THR A 5 12.07 20.63 0.35
CA THR A 5 13.52 20.39 0.53
C THR A 5 14.09 19.52 -0.59
N THR A 6 15.41 19.49 -0.73
CA THR A 6 16.08 18.56 -1.65
C THR A 6 15.78 17.11 -1.29
N ARG A 7 15.66 16.80 0.01
CA ARG A 7 15.31 15.47 0.52
C ARG A 7 13.90 15.06 0.06
N ASP A 8 12.92 15.94 0.20
CA ASP A 8 11.53 15.67 -0.22
C ASP A 8 11.45 15.39 -1.71
N ARG A 9 12.13 16.19 -2.54
CA ARG A 9 12.21 15.97 -4.00
C ARG A 9 12.84 14.63 -4.35
N MET A 10 13.84 14.18 -3.59
CA MET A 10 14.44 12.85 -3.80
C MET A 10 13.47 11.72 -3.45
N ILE A 11 12.69 11.86 -2.39
CA ILE A 11 11.66 10.88 -1.98
C ILE A 11 10.57 10.77 -3.07
N GLU A 12 10.03 11.90 -3.51
CA GLU A 12 8.99 11.93 -4.56
C GLU A 12 9.49 11.33 -5.87
N LYS A 13 10.73 11.69 -6.27
CA LYS A 13 11.31 11.13 -7.50
C LYS A 13 11.62 9.65 -7.36
N ALA A 14 12.04 9.18 -6.18
CA ALA A 14 12.22 7.75 -5.93
C ALA A 14 10.89 6.99 -6.01
N SER A 15 9.78 7.56 -5.50
CA SER A 15 8.44 7.01 -5.67
C SER A 15 8.08 6.86 -7.16
N GLN A 16 8.29 7.90 -7.97
CA GLN A 16 8.06 7.85 -9.42
C GLN A 16 8.90 6.75 -10.10
N LEU A 17 10.18 6.63 -9.74
CA LEU A 17 11.06 5.59 -10.28
C LEU A 17 10.60 4.17 -9.90
N ILE A 18 10.08 3.99 -8.69
CA ILE A 18 9.51 2.69 -8.27
C ILE A 18 8.28 2.35 -9.10
N ARG A 19 7.39 3.30 -9.38
CA ARG A 19 6.23 3.10 -10.25
C ARG A 19 6.63 2.73 -11.67
N GLU A 20 7.68 3.38 -12.18
CA GLU A 20 8.11 3.21 -13.57
C GLU A 20 8.96 1.95 -13.79
N TYR A 21 9.91 1.66 -12.86
CA TYR A 21 10.92 0.60 -13.03
C TYR A 21 10.84 -0.52 -11.99
N GLY A 22 10.02 -0.37 -10.94
CA GLY A 22 10.06 -1.23 -9.76
C GLY A 22 11.24 -0.88 -8.82
N TYR A 23 11.29 -1.51 -7.66
CA TYR A 23 12.29 -1.21 -6.62
C TYR A 23 13.49 -2.17 -6.62
N GLN A 24 13.36 -3.32 -7.29
CA GLN A 24 14.34 -4.39 -7.26
C GLN A 24 15.56 -4.03 -8.13
N ASN A 25 16.73 -4.46 -7.67
CA ASN A 25 17.97 -4.46 -8.46
C ASN A 25 18.46 -3.09 -9.01
N ILE A 26 18.07 -1.97 -8.39
CA ILE A 26 18.65 -0.67 -8.74
C ILE A 26 19.90 -0.42 -7.86
N PRO A 27 21.13 -0.50 -8.41
CA PRO A 27 22.34 -0.16 -7.66
C PRO A 27 22.30 1.30 -7.20
N LEU A 28 22.86 1.60 -6.02
CA LEU A 28 22.81 2.94 -5.44
C LEU A 28 23.35 4.04 -6.38
N ARG A 29 24.45 3.78 -7.09
CA ARG A 29 25.01 4.74 -8.06
C ARG A 29 24.01 5.07 -9.18
N LYS A 30 23.32 4.06 -9.71
CA LYS A 30 22.30 4.23 -10.72
C LYS A 30 21.10 4.99 -10.14
N LEU A 31 20.69 4.67 -8.92
CA LEU A 31 19.60 5.36 -8.22
C LEU A 31 19.94 6.85 -8.03
N ALA A 32 21.11 7.19 -7.50
CA ALA A 32 21.55 8.58 -7.34
C ALA A 32 21.57 9.34 -8.68
N SER A 33 22.08 8.70 -9.74
CA SER A 33 22.05 9.29 -11.10
C SER A 33 20.62 9.55 -11.59
N LEU A 34 19.71 8.61 -11.41
CA LEU A 34 18.30 8.76 -11.78
C LEU A 34 17.59 9.84 -10.95
N LEU A 35 17.98 10.00 -9.69
CA LEU A 35 17.53 11.08 -8.81
C LEU A 35 18.10 12.45 -9.22
N GLY A 36 19.12 12.48 -10.07
CA GLY A 36 19.79 13.70 -10.51
C GLY A 36 20.74 14.27 -9.45
N VAL A 37 21.30 13.43 -8.58
CA VAL A 37 22.23 13.81 -7.52
C VAL A 37 23.53 13.02 -7.56
N THR A 38 24.58 13.57 -6.95
CA THR A 38 25.81 12.79 -6.72
C THR A 38 25.62 11.80 -5.56
N THR A 39 26.42 10.74 -5.53
CA THR A 39 26.45 9.78 -4.41
C THR A 39 26.71 10.49 -3.07
N GLY A 40 27.59 11.50 -3.05
CA GLY A 40 27.87 12.30 -1.86
C GLY A 40 26.65 13.13 -1.40
N ALA A 41 25.89 13.68 -2.35
CA ALA A 41 24.63 14.40 -2.03
C ALA A 41 23.55 13.43 -1.52
N PHE A 42 23.50 12.20 -2.06
CA PHE A 42 22.64 11.15 -1.55
C PHE A 42 22.91 10.85 -0.08
N TYR A 43 24.15 10.55 0.29
CA TYR A 43 24.54 10.24 1.67
C TYR A 43 24.43 11.40 2.66
N LYS A 44 24.30 12.64 2.19
CA LYS A 44 23.92 13.78 3.06
C LYS A 44 22.43 13.78 3.43
N ALA A 45 21.58 13.15 2.63
CA ALA A 45 20.14 13.13 2.81
C ALA A 45 19.61 11.82 3.43
N PHE A 46 20.30 10.69 3.15
CA PHE A 46 19.87 9.34 3.57
C PHE A 46 21.10 8.53 3.99
N GLU A 47 20.94 7.72 5.03
CA GLU A 47 22.02 6.81 5.51
C GLU A 47 22.36 5.74 4.46
N ASN A 48 21.34 5.20 3.82
CA ASN A 48 21.45 4.15 2.82
C ASN A 48 20.21 4.16 1.90
N LYS A 49 20.14 3.20 0.98
CA LYS A 49 19.00 3.05 0.05
C LYS A 49 17.72 2.65 0.79
N GLU A 50 17.84 1.86 1.81
CA GLU A 50 16.76 1.37 2.65
C GLU A 50 16.08 2.53 3.42
N ASP A 51 16.87 3.50 3.92
CA ASP A 51 16.33 4.72 4.53
C ASP A 51 15.48 5.53 3.53
N LEU A 52 16.00 5.76 2.31
CA LEU A 52 15.20 6.41 1.26
C LEU A 52 13.90 5.62 0.97
N TYR A 53 14.00 4.31 0.84
CA TYR A 53 12.84 3.46 0.54
C TYR A 53 11.81 3.45 1.68
N TYR A 54 12.27 3.48 2.91
CA TYR A 54 11.38 3.65 4.06
C TYR A 54 10.60 4.98 4.00
N GLN A 55 11.27 6.08 3.65
CA GLN A 55 10.60 7.37 3.47
C GLN A 55 9.58 7.33 2.30
N VAL A 56 9.88 6.59 1.24
CA VAL A 56 8.92 6.37 0.15
C VAL A 56 7.72 5.57 0.65
N CYS A 57 7.92 4.52 1.47
CA CYS A 57 6.81 3.78 2.08
C CYS A 57 5.90 4.70 2.89
N LEU A 58 6.46 5.58 3.73
CA LEU A 58 5.68 6.54 4.52
C LEU A 58 4.87 7.50 3.64
N LEU A 59 5.52 8.08 2.61
CA LEU A 59 4.87 8.99 1.65
C LEU A 59 3.69 8.31 0.96
N GLU A 60 3.91 7.10 0.43
CA GLU A 60 2.91 6.38 -0.35
C GLU A 60 1.76 5.89 0.52
N ASN A 61 2.04 5.40 1.73
CA ASN A 61 1.01 4.98 2.67
C ASN A 61 0.07 6.15 3.03
N GLN A 62 0.62 7.32 3.35
CA GLN A 62 -0.19 8.52 3.59
C GLN A 62 -0.98 8.96 2.36
N SER A 63 -0.39 8.86 1.17
CA SER A 63 -1.07 9.17 -0.10
C SER A 63 -2.21 8.20 -0.39
N GLN A 64 -2.01 6.91 -0.18
CA GLN A 64 -3.03 5.89 -0.34
C GLN A 64 -4.17 6.09 0.65
N LEU A 65 -3.86 6.34 1.93
CA LEU A 65 -4.87 6.59 2.95
C LEU A 65 -5.77 7.78 2.59
N ARG A 66 -5.17 8.89 2.17
CA ARG A 66 -5.93 10.08 1.76
C ARG A 66 -6.84 9.78 0.56
N ARG A 67 -6.35 9.10 -0.48
CA ARG A 67 -7.15 8.73 -1.65
C ARG A 67 -8.28 7.77 -1.29
N LEU A 68 -8.02 6.81 -0.43
CA LEU A 68 -9.04 5.91 0.11
C LEU A 68 -10.15 6.72 0.80
N GLU A 69 -9.78 7.65 1.70
CA GLU A 69 -10.75 8.46 2.44
C GLU A 69 -11.58 9.37 1.54
N GLU A 70 -10.91 10.09 0.62
CA GLU A 70 -11.57 11.09 -0.23
C GLU A 70 -12.40 10.47 -1.37
N GLN A 71 -12.00 9.31 -1.91
CA GLN A 71 -12.59 8.77 -3.14
C GLN A 71 -13.49 7.56 -2.91
N TYR A 72 -13.26 6.81 -1.82
CA TYR A 72 -13.95 5.54 -1.57
C TYR A 72 -14.77 5.55 -0.28
N LEU A 73 -14.35 6.28 0.75
CA LEU A 73 -15.03 6.28 2.05
C LEU A 73 -15.88 7.53 2.30
N ASP A 74 -15.81 8.55 1.44
CA ASP A 74 -16.62 9.76 1.60
C ASP A 74 -18.10 9.43 1.51
N GLY A 75 -18.87 9.80 2.55
CA GLY A 75 -20.31 9.52 2.66
C GLY A 75 -20.66 8.06 2.99
N VAL A 76 -19.71 7.13 3.09
CA VAL A 76 -19.96 5.73 3.45
C VAL A 76 -19.93 5.57 4.97
N SER A 77 -21.01 5.05 5.57
CA SER A 77 -21.14 4.95 7.03
C SER A 77 -21.30 3.52 7.55
N ASP A 78 -21.86 2.61 6.73
CA ASP A 78 -21.97 1.20 7.09
C ASP A 78 -20.58 0.55 7.17
N PRO A 79 -20.24 -0.16 8.26
CA PRO A 79 -18.90 -0.72 8.41
C PRO A 79 -18.58 -1.81 7.39
N LEU A 80 -19.56 -2.57 6.93
CA LEU A 80 -19.34 -3.60 5.92
C LEU A 80 -19.09 -3.00 4.54
N ASP A 81 -19.86 -1.95 4.19
CA ASP A 81 -19.61 -1.18 2.98
C ASP A 81 -18.25 -0.50 3.00
N CYS A 82 -17.80 0.02 4.16
CA CYS A 82 -16.46 0.58 4.30
C CYS A 82 -15.37 -0.47 4.03
N ILE A 83 -15.51 -1.69 4.56
CA ILE A 83 -14.57 -2.80 4.31
C ILE A 83 -14.59 -3.19 2.83
N TRP A 84 -15.77 -3.24 2.22
CA TRP A 84 -15.94 -3.44 0.78
C TRP A 84 -15.17 -2.40 -0.05
N GLN A 85 -15.34 -1.12 0.28
CA GLN A 85 -14.67 -0.01 -0.41
C GLN A 85 -13.13 -0.04 -0.24
N ILE A 86 -12.64 -0.44 0.93
CA ILE A 86 -11.20 -0.63 1.16
C ILE A 86 -10.65 -1.70 0.19
N GLY A 87 -11.34 -2.81 0.04
CA GLY A 87 -10.92 -3.85 -0.89
C GLY A 87 -10.96 -3.41 -2.35
N LEU A 88 -12.01 -2.70 -2.78
CA LEU A 88 -12.09 -2.11 -4.12
C LEU A 88 -10.91 -1.17 -4.39
N PHE A 89 -10.60 -0.29 -3.44
CA PHE A 89 -9.46 0.62 -3.53
C PHE A 89 -8.15 -0.15 -3.72
N LEU A 90 -7.88 -1.14 -2.88
CA LEU A 90 -6.64 -1.93 -2.95
C LEU A 90 -6.52 -2.69 -4.28
N LEU A 91 -7.60 -3.29 -4.77
CA LEU A 91 -7.62 -3.98 -6.07
C LEU A 91 -7.40 -3.01 -7.23
N SER A 92 -7.99 -1.81 -7.19
CA SER A 92 -7.72 -0.76 -8.19
C SER A 92 -6.25 -0.28 -8.19
N GLU A 93 -5.61 -0.24 -7.01
CA GLU A 93 -4.18 0.05 -6.89
C GLU A 93 -3.32 -1.07 -7.48
N TYR A 94 -3.68 -2.34 -7.29
CA TYR A 94 -3.00 -3.47 -7.95
C TYR A 94 -3.09 -3.40 -9.47
N GLU A 95 -4.22 -2.97 -10.02
CA GLU A 95 -4.41 -2.82 -11.46
C GLU A 95 -3.60 -1.65 -12.03
N SER A 96 -3.67 -0.48 -11.38
CA SER A 96 -3.09 0.77 -11.91
C SER A 96 -1.63 1.00 -11.51
N ASN A 97 -1.20 0.48 -10.37
CA ASN A 97 0.08 0.76 -9.72
C ASN A 97 0.81 -0.51 -9.22
N SER A 98 0.75 -1.59 -9.97
CA SER A 98 1.23 -2.92 -9.55
C SER A 98 2.64 -2.93 -8.95
N ARG A 99 3.59 -2.17 -9.54
CA ARG A 99 4.97 -2.10 -9.04
C ARG A 99 5.07 -1.39 -7.69
N MET A 100 4.22 -0.40 -7.44
CA MET A 100 4.14 0.25 -6.15
C MET A 100 3.51 -0.67 -5.11
N MET A 101 2.48 -1.43 -5.49
CA MET A 101 1.88 -2.43 -4.60
C MET A 101 2.89 -3.55 -4.26
N ASP A 102 3.64 -4.06 -5.24
CA ASP A 102 4.75 -5.00 -4.99
C ASP A 102 5.78 -4.40 -4.01
N PHE A 103 6.10 -3.12 -4.14
CA PHE A 103 7.02 -2.44 -3.25
C PHE A 103 6.47 -2.30 -1.83
N LEU A 104 5.23 -1.84 -1.68
CA LEU A 104 4.62 -1.58 -0.37
C LEU A 104 4.29 -2.86 0.41
N PHE A 105 4.01 -3.97 -0.27
CA PHE A 105 3.62 -5.21 0.40
C PHE A 105 4.77 -6.23 0.51
N PHE A 106 5.71 -6.23 -0.43
CA PHE A 106 6.70 -7.31 -0.53
C PHE A 106 8.16 -6.84 -0.50
N SER A 107 8.46 -5.54 -0.41
CA SER A 107 9.84 -5.12 -0.23
C SER A 107 10.33 -5.45 1.18
N PRO A 108 11.63 -5.79 1.35
CA PRO A 108 12.18 -6.05 2.67
C PRO A 108 11.99 -4.88 3.65
N VAL A 109 12.03 -3.65 3.14
CA VAL A 109 11.84 -2.42 3.93
C VAL A 109 10.40 -2.32 4.44
N ALA A 110 9.41 -2.56 3.58
CA ALA A 110 8.00 -2.54 3.98
C ALA A 110 7.68 -3.67 4.97
N ILE A 111 8.15 -4.89 4.69
CA ILE A 111 7.95 -6.04 5.60
C ILE A 111 8.52 -5.74 6.99
N GLU A 112 9.72 -5.14 7.08
CA GLU A 112 10.31 -4.78 8.37
C GLU A 112 9.54 -3.67 9.08
N ALA A 113 9.03 -2.67 8.34
CA ALA A 113 8.16 -1.63 8.90
C ALA A 113 6.86 -2.21 9.46
N TYR A 114 6.20 -3.14 8.73
CA TYR A 114 5.03 -3.87 9.23
C TYR A 114 5.31 -4.67 10.50
N ARG A 115 6.45 -5.35 10.58
CA ARG A 115 6.86 -6.10 11.79
C ARG A 115 7.01 -5.19 13.02
N ARG A 116 7.39 -3.93 12.81
CA ARG A 116 7.49 -2.92 13.87
C ARG A 116 6.16 -2.23 14.19
N GLY A 117 5.07 -2.61 13.53
CA GLY A 117 3.75 -2.01 13.72
C GLY A 117 3.59 -0.65 13.01
N GLU A 118 4.43 -0.37 12.03
CA GLU A 118 4.38 0.82 11.20
C GLU A 118 3.62 0.53 9.88
N LEU A 119 3.20 1.58 9.13
CA LEU A 119 2.52 1.45 7.83
C LEU A 119 1.19 0.65 7.88
N LEU A 120 0.48 0.70 9.00
CA LEU A 120 -0.72 -0.10 9.25
C LEU A 120 -2.03 0.71 9.10
N GLU A 121 -2.01 1.92 8.57
CA GLU A 121 -3.14 2.86 8.63
C GLU A 121 -4.39 2.29 7.94
N ILE A 122 -4.27 1.71 6.74
CA ILE A 122 -5.39 1.07 6.04
C ILE A 122 -5.86 -0.18 6.79
N GLY A 123 -4.92 -1.02 7.25
CA GLY A 123 -5.22 -2.19 8.07
C GLY A 123 -5.91 -1.82 9.37
N ASN A 124 -5.45 -0.78 10.07
CA ASN A 124 -6.07 -0.27 11.29
C ASN A 124 -7.49 0.25 11.03
N LYS A 125 -7.75 0.89 9.87
CA LYS A 125 -9.11 1.25 9.46
C LYS A 125 -9.98 0.01 9.27
N THR A 126 -9.49 -1.00 8.57
CA THR A 126 -10.23 -2.26 8.41
C THR A 126 -10.57 -2.88 9.76
N VAL A 127 -9.62 -2.93 10.70
CA VAL A 127 -9.87 -3.41 12.08
C VAL A 127 -10.94 -2.58 12.78
N ALA A 128 -10.86 -1.25 12.69
CA ALA A 128 -11.84 -0.36 13.30
C ALA A 128 -13.26 -0.56 12.75
N TYR A 129 -13.41 -0.89 11.46
CA TYR A 129 -14.72 -1.25 10.90
C TYR A 129 -15.17 -2.65 11.30
N LEU A 130 -14.26 -3.64 11.33
CA LEU A 130 -14.56 -4.98 11.86
C LEU A 130 -15.03 -4.94 13.31
N ASP A 131 -14.50 -4.04 14.13
CA ASP A 131 -14.92 -3.87 15.52
C ASP A 131 -16.36 -3.33 15.68
N ARG A 132 -16.91 -2.72 14.64
CA ARG A 132 -18.31 -2.24 14.60
C ARG A 132 -19.29 -3.31 14.11
N LEU A 133 -18.80 -4.42 13.55
CA LEU A 133 -19.66 -5.53 13.12
C LEU A 133 -20.13 -6.34 14.34
N PRO A 134 -21.30 -7.02 14.27
CA PRO A 134 -21.84 -7.84 15.34
C PRO A 134 -21.10 -9.19 15.48
N ILE A 135 -19.76 -9.13 15.55
CA ILE A 135 -18.88 -10.28 15.76
C ILE A 135 -18.30 -10.16 17.15
N GLU A 136 -18.72 -11.02 18.07
CA GLU A 136 -18.28 -10.94 19.46
C GLU A 136 -16.84 -11.46 19.68
N SER A 137 -16.46 -12.48 18.93
CA SER A 137 -15.18 -13.17 19.10
C SER A 137 -14.02 -12.41 18.43
N GLN A 138 -13.05 -11.97 19.22
CA GLN A 138 -11.80 -11.38 18.72
C GLN A 138 -11.03 -12.36 17.82
N LYS A 139 -11.15 -13.67 18.08
CA LYS A 139 -10.54 -14.70 17.24
C LYS A 139 -11.20 -14.72 15.85
N GLU A 140 -12.53 -14.62 15.79
CA GLU A 140 -13.27 -14.58 14.53
C GLU A 140 -12.94 -13.32 13.71
N LYS A 141 -12.90 -12.14 14.35
CA LYS A 141 -12.47 -10.89 13.72
C LYS A 141 -11.07 -11.01 13.12
N LYS A 142 -10.12 -11.59 13.87
CA LYS A 142 -8.75 -11.82 13.38
C LYS A 142 -8.72 -12.78 12.20
N ILE A 143 -9.52 -13.84 12.22
CA ILE A 143 -9.63 -14.80 11.11
C ILE A 143 -10.22 -14.11 9.88
N LEU A 144 -11.26 -13.30 10.06
CA LEU A 144 -11.89 -12.57 8.96
C LEU A 144 -10.92 -11.56 8.34
N LEU A 145 -10.21 -10.78 9.16
CA LEU A 145 -9.17 -9.88 8.68
C LEU A 145 -8.12 -10.62 7.84
N LEU A 146 -7.62 -11.75 8.34
CA LEU A 146 -6.62 -12.55 7.62
C LEU A 146 -7.18 -13.12 6.30
N LYS A 147 -8.44 -13.54 6.27
CA LYS A 147 -9.10 -14.00 5.04
C LYS A 147 -9.20 -12.86 4.03
N LEU A 148 -9.64 -11.66 4.44
CA LEU A 148 -9.74 -10.47 3.60
C LEU A 148 -8.38 -10.06 3.04
N ASP A 149 -7.36 -9.95 3.89
CA ASP A 149 -5.99 -9.58 3.49
C ASP A 149 -5.40 -10.58 2.50
N THR A 150 -5.56 -11.88 2.78
CA THR A 150 -5.05 -12.96 1.90
C THR A 150 -5.76 -12.95 0.56
N PHE A 151 -7.08 -12.79 0.56
CA PHE A 151 -7.88 -12.76 -0.66
C PHE A 151 -7.53 -11.52 -1.51
N ILE A 152 -7.57 -10.31 -0.93
CA ILE A 152 -7.27 -9.06 -1.65
C ILE A 152 -5.84 -9.09 -2.20
N THR A 153 -4.87 -9.52 -1.40
CA THR A 153 -3.47 -9.62 -1.84
C THR A 153 -3.29 -10.65 -2.95
N GLY A 154 -3.90 -11.82 -2.82
CA GLY A 154 -3.81 -12.90 -3.83
C GLY A 154 -4.48 -12.52 -5.13
N TYR A 155 -5.72 -12.04 -5.09
CA TYR A 155 -6.46 -11.61 -6.27
C TYR A 155 -5.80 -10.37 -6.92
N GLY A 156 -5.40 -9.39 -6.11
CA GLY A 156 -4.65 -8.23 -6.58
C GLY A 156 -3.34 -8.61 -7.28
N HIS A 157 -2.64 -9.64 -6.78
CA HIS A 157 -1.44 -10.13 -7.44
C HIS A 157 -1.74 -10.77 -8.81
N PHE A 158 -2.85 -11.49 -8.96
CA PHE A 158 -3.28 -12.03 -10.26
C PHE A 158 -3.59 -10.91 -11.25
N ILE A 159 -4.31 -9.87 -10.81
CA ILE A 159 -4.59 -8.66 -11.59
C ILE A 159 -3.26 -8.01 -12.02
N ALA A 160 -2.36 -7.76 -11.09
CA ALA A 160 -1.07 -7.12 -11.33
C ALA A 160 -0.16 -7.87 -12.31
N LYS A 161 -0.31 -9.18 -12.43
CA LYS A 161 0.43 -10.04 -13.37
C LYS A 161 -0.32 -10.29 -14.68
N GLY A 162 -1.52 -9.73 -14.84
CA GLY A 162 -2.34 -9.94 -16.03
C GLY A 162 -2.83 -11.37 -16.20
N LEU A 163 -2.91 -12.13 -15.10
CA LEU A 163 -3.44 -13.51 -15.09
C LEU A 163 -4.96 -13.50 -15.11
N GLU A 164 -5.56 -12.57 -14.37
CA GLU A 164 -7.00 -12.31 -14.35
C GLU A 164 -7.24 -10.78 -14.37
N PRO A 165 -8.22 -10.29 -15.14
CA PRO A 165 -8.63 -8.89 -15.03
C PRO A 165 -9.36 -8.63 -13.71
N PHE A 166 -9.39 -7.37 -13.28
CA PHE A 166 -10.30 -6.99 -12.18
C PHE A 166 -11.75 -7.17 -12.65
N ASP A 167 -12.55 -7.88 -11.86
CA ASP A 167 -13.97 -8.10 -12.06
C ASP A 167 -14.70 -7.86 -10.73
N GLU A 168 -15.56 -6.84 -10.70
CA GLU A 168 -16.32 -6.49 -9.49
C GLU A 168 -17.30 -7.58 -9.08
N GLU A 169 -17.89 -8.33 -10.03
CA GLU A 169 -18.82 -9.43 -9.71
C GLU A 169 -18.05 -10.59 -9.03
N VAL A 170 -16.88 -10.91 -9.53
CA VAL A 170 -15.99 -11.91 -8.90
C VAL A 170 -15.60 -11.44 -7.49
N TYR A 171 -15.17 -10.19 -7.34
CA TYR A 171 -14.86 -9.63 -6.02
C TYR A 171 -16.06 -9.70 -5.08
N ARG A 172 -17.25 -9.33 -5.54
CA ARG A 172 -18.51 -9.37 -4.77
C ARG A 172 -18.86 -10.78 -4.30
N SER A 173 -18.76 -11.75 -5.19
CA SER A 173 -19.02 -13.16 -4.85
C SER A 173 -18.07 -13.64 -3.75
N MET A 174 -16.77 -13.43 -3.95
CA MET A 174 -15.75 -13.87 -2.98
C MET A 174 -15.83 -13.11 -1.65
N PHE A 175 -16.14 -11.82 -1.67
CA PHE A 175 -16.35 -11.03 -0.46
C PHE A 175 -17.51 -11.56 0.36
N ASN A 176 -18.64 -11.86 -0.29
CA ASN A 176 -19.83 -12.44 0.38
C ASN A 176 -19.50 -13.82 0.98
N ASP A 177 -18.77 -14.67 0.26
CA ASP A 177 -18.36 -16.00 0.75
C ASP A 177 -17.44 -15.93 1.97
N LEU A 178 -16.67 -14.84 2.12
CA LEU A 178 -15.81 -14.63 3.29
C LEU A 178 -16.60 -14.24 4.55
N LEU A 179 -17.76 -13.63 4.36
CA LEU A 179 -18.60 -13.14 5.45
C LEU A 179 -19.61 -14.19 5.96
N GLY A 180 -19.90 -15.23 5.18
CA GLY A 180 -20.76 -16.36 5.53
C GLY A 180 -22.22 -16.09 5.25
#